data_936c665b80c00137d2d1f548bf4841e3
#
_entry.id   936c665b80c00137d2d1f548bf4841e3
#
_cell.length_a   1.000
_cell.length_b   1.000
_cell.length_c   1.000
_cell.angle_alpha   90.00
_cell.angle_beta   90.00
_cell.angle_gamma   90.00
#
_symmetry.space_group_name_H-M   'P 1'
#
loop_
_entity.id
_entity.type
_entity.pdbx_description
1 polymer ?
#
loop_
_entity_poly.entity_id
_entity_poly.type
_entity_poly.pdbx_seq_one_letter_code
_entity_poly.pdbx_strand_id
1 'polypeptide(L)'
;MKNDIKGRRDFIKNSGLAFSLMALNSKFLLANEDDVMGDELLKKLSSFNDGIIESLLLKQISDPDSRWDGGVKDIYEVPHAHATMNFVIKLSSAYASPFSEFYLSDRLGKAMTKAMRCIVEVQHEDGTIDLHSTNFHSTPDTAFFVNYFSPVYIILKNLNQARLGNLISYFEIFLKKTSKCLLVGGAHTANHRWVISSALARINSFLPSNALIDRIDVWLKEGIDLDPDGQYTERSVGSYSPVCDEMFITMGRLLNRNDLLDVARKNLDMTLYYIQPGGEVLTDASGRQDSDKISDVAGYYYSYLYFSHRDKNPVYAAVCDFIENHLTHKLTSFIPYLLENESLRNKRVSATQFPDRYFKRFKHSGVFRIRQSNFDVSIIENNPTFLSLIKESAVLQSMRLGSTFFGSRGQFTAENAEVNNNQIILTKSVNHGYFQPFPEDKIIGDGVYSKMPRAERTLSEPQVIHYKITITTLDQKIQVAVEVTGTAHVLVSLEMNFRKGGDLSGVISDKNRADSYFLKEGWGTYTKDDSVITFGPGKIEHQWGNMRGMHEKPYGNTVYINGHTPFKHLLEIN
;
A
#
# COMPACT_ATOMS: atom_id res chain seq x y z
N MET A 1 16.41 8.94 14.56
CA MET A 1 15.60 8.84 13.33
C MET A 1 15.00 7.45 13.04
N LYS A 2 15.33 6.39 13.78
CA LYS A 2 14.78 5.01 13.57
C LYS A 2 13.47 4.71 14.31
N ASN A 3 13.04 5.53 15.26
CA ASN A 3 11.88 5.23 16.13
C ASN A 3 10.53 5.82 15.66
N ASP A 4 10.53 6.86 14.80
CA ASP A 4 9.28 7.51 14.37
C ASP A 4 8.50 6.74 13.29
N ILE A 5 9.15 5.77 12.65
CA ILE A 5 8.54 4.97 11.58
C ILE A 5 7.55 3.93 12.14
N LYS A 6 7.69 3.56 13.43
CA LYS A 6 6.86 2.52 14.06
C LYS A 6 5.42 2.98 14.34
N GLY A 7 5.22 4.24 14.69
CA GLY A 7 3.91 4.77 15.07
C GLY A 7 2.88 4.77 13.92
N ARG A 8 3.28 5.18 12.72
CA ARG A 8 2.43 5.09 11.52
C ARG A 8 2.15 3.64 11.11
N ARG A 9 3.09 2.74 11.39
CA ARG A 9 2.99 1.31 11.06
C ARG A 9 1.87 0.61 11.85
N ASP A 10 1.70 0.97 13.10
CA ASP A 10 0.79 0.26 14.00
C ASP A 10 -0.66 0.78 13.91
N PHE A 11 -0.87 2.05 13.50
CA PHE A 11 -2.18 2.59 13.21
C PHE A 11 -2.90 1.83 12.09
N ILE A 12 -2.15 1.41 11.06
CA ILE A 12 -2.68 0.59 9.95
C ILE A 12 -2.88 -0.88 10.37
N LYS A 13 -2.08 -1.39 11.32
CA LYS A 13 -2.16 -2.80 11.76
C LYS A 13 -3.31 -3.12 12.71
N ASN A 14 -3.75 -2.14 13.52
CA ASN A 14 -4.69 -2.42 14.61
C ASN A 14 -6.15 -2.15 14.28
N SER A 15 -6.49 -1.81 13.02
CA SER A 15 -7.89 -1.79 12.56
C SER A 15 -8.49 -3.18 12.31
N GLY A 16 -7.79 -4.25 12.61
CA GLY A 16 -8.19 -5.60 12.24
C GLY A 16 -7.88 -6.70 13.24
N LEU A 17 -8.39 -6.64 14.48
CA LEU A 17 -8.41 -7.84 15.33
C LEU A 17 -9.40 -7.70 16.50
N ALA A 18 -10.51 -8.42 16.44
CA ALA A 18 -11.09 -9.17 17.54
C ALA A 18 -12.35 -9.93 17.05
N PHE A 19 -12.35 -11.23 17.22
CA PHE A 19 -13.45 -12.16 16.93
C PHE A 19 -14.27 -12.45 18.19
N SER A 20 -15.60 -12.58 18.07
CA SER A 20 -16.35 -13.78 18.49
C SER A 20 -17.82 -13.71 18.02
N LEU A 21 -18.33 -14.86 17.63
CA LEU A 21 -19.70 -15.12 17.17
C LEU A 21 -20.72 -15.13 18.31
N MET A 22 -21.96 -14.65 18.04
CA MET A 22 -23.20 -15.34 18.43
C MET A 22 -24.41 -14.84 17.63
N ALA A 23 -25.40 -15.69 17.48
CA ALA A 23 -26.43 -15.71 16.45
C ALA A 23 -27.82 -15.21 16.90
N LEU A 24 -28.60 -14.70 15.92
CA LEU A 24 -29.98 -14.93 15.51
C LEU A 24 -31.17 -14.23 16.20
N ASN A 25 -31.99 -13.54 15.47
CA ASN A 25 -33.31 -13.87 14.95
C ASN A 25 -34.15 -12.66 14.50
N SER A 26 -34.80 -12.84 13.49
CA SER A 26 -35.48 -12.38 12.31
C SER A 26 -36.88 -11.80 12.48
N LYS A 27 -37.27 -10.88 11.59
CA LYS A 27 -38.56 -10.84 10.88
C LYS A 27 -38.40 -10.03 9.58
N PHE A 28 -38.60 -10.69 8.46
CA PHE A 28 -38.50 -10.12 7.11
C PHE A 28 -39.85 -9.88 6.47
N LEU A 29 -40.01 -8.73 5.80
CA LEU A 29 -40.98 -8.44 4.77
C LEU A 29 -40.32 -8.68 3.40
N LEU A 30 -41.06 -9.27 2.48
CA LEU A 30 -40.66 -9.70 1.14
C LEU A 30 -40.03 -8.54 0.33
N ALA A 31 -38.72 -8.61 0.10
CA ALA A 31 -37.98 -7.81 -0.89
C ALA A 31 -37.77 -8.66 -2.16
N ASN A 32 -37.68 -8.01 -3.32
CA ASN A 32 -37.40 -8.65 -4.60
C ASN A 32 -36.02 -9.36 -4.57
N GLU A 33 -35.87 -10.45 -5.29
CA GLU A 33 -34.61 -11.25 -5.33
C GLU A 33 -33.38 -10.44 -5.76
N ASP A 34 -33.53 -9.30 -6.43
CA ASP A 34 -32.44 -8.41 -6.84
C ASP A 34 -31.89 -7.53 -5.70
N ASP A 35 -32.66 -7.27 -4.63
CA ASP A 35 -32.24 -6.46 -3.47
C ASP A 35 -31.43 -7.29 -2.45
N VAL A 36 -31.49 -8.61 -2.52
CA VAL A 36 -31.01 -9.52 -1.45
C VAL A 36 -29.49 -9.52 -1.32
N MET A 37 -28.72 -9.39 -2.41
CA MET A 37 -27.27 -9.63 -2.38
C MET A 37 -26.46 -8.47 -1.77
N GLY A 38 -26.84 -7.23 -2.03
CA GLY A 38 -26.16 -6.06 -1.47
C GLY A 38 -26.50 -5.80 0.00
N ASP A 39 -27.70 -6.15 0.40
CA ASP A 39 -28.13 -6.09 1.79
C ASP A 39 -27.48 -7.19 2.63
N GLU A 40 -27.16 -8.36 2.06
CA GLU A 40 -26.40 -9.41 2.73
C GLU A 40 -24.98 -8.98 3.08
N LEU A 41 -24.29 -8.31 2.15
CA LEU A 41 -22.96 -7.76 2.44
C LEU A 41 -23.04 -6.69 3.55
N LEU A 42 -23.93 -5.70 3.41
CA LEU A 42 -24.08 -4.66 4.43
C LEU A 42 -24.44 -5.24 5.79
N LYS A 43 -25.31 -6.26 5.85
CA LYS A 43 -25.64 -6.99 7.07
C LYS A 43 -24.41 -7.66 7.70
N LYS A 44 -23.59 -8.34 6.88
CA LYS A 44 -22.35 -8.97 7.34
C LYS A 44 -21.34 -7.94 7.86
N LEU A 45 -21.17 -6.82 7.15
CA LEU A 45 -20.28 -5.74 7.57
C LEU A 45 -20.77 -5.04 8.84
N SER A 46 -22.09 -4.84 8.98
CA SER A 46 -22.69 -4.27 10.20
C SER A 46 -22.41 -5.16 11.40
N SER A 47 -22.56 -6.48 11.27
CA SER A 47 -22.26 -7.44 12.34
C SER A 47 -20.77 -7.39 12.75
N PHE A 48 -19.83 -7.30 11.79
CA PHE A 48 -18.42 -7.12 12.12
C PHE A 48 -18.14 -5.79 12.82
N ASN A 49 -18.81 -4.72 12.39
CA ASN A 49 -18.66 -3.40 13.01
C ASN A 49 -19.26 -3.38 14.44
N ASP A 50 -20.43 -4.01 14.63
CA ASP A 50 -21.10 -4.10 15.93
C ASP A 50 -20.23 -4.81 16.97
N GLY A 51 -19.50 -5.84 16.56
CA GLY A 51 -18.59 -6.59 17.43
C GLY A 51 -17.49 -5.76 18.10
N ILE A 52 -17.21 -4.55 17.62
CA ILE A 52 -16.20 -3.66 18.21
C ILE A 52 -16.79 -2.44 18.95
N ILE A 53 -18.09 -2.17 18.81
CA ILE A 53 -18.72 -0.93 19.30
C ILE A 53 -18.56 -0.78 20.82
N GLU A 54 -18.85 -1.80 21.60
CA GLU A 54 -18.73 -1.73 23.05
C GLU A 54 -17.29 -1.41 23.50
N SER A 55 -16.31 -2.05 22.87
CA SER A 55 -14.90 -1.81 23.16
C SER A 55 -14.45 -0.39 22.77
N LEU A 56 -15.03 0.17 21.71
CA LEU A 56 -14.78 1.56 21.31
C LEU A 56 -15.37 2.55 22.30
N LEU A 57 -16.61 2.33 22.74
CA LEU A 57 -17.26 3.20 23.72
C LEU A 57 -16.49 3.29 25.04
N LEU A 58 -15.85 2.21 25.48
CA LEU A 58 -14.99 2.19 26.67
C LEU A 58 -13.72 3.04 26.54
N LYS A 59 -13.27 3.33 25.30
CA LYS A 59 -12.08 4.16 25.02
C LYS A 59 -12.39 5.66 24.99
N GLN A 60 -13.67 6.05 25.03
CA GLN A 60 -14.04 7.46 24.98
C GLN A 60 -13.61 8.17 26.27
N ILE A 61 -12.87 9.26 26.13
CA ILE A 61 -12.38 10.08 27.24
C ILE A 61 -13.59 10.75 27.93
N SER A 62 -13.67 10.63 29.23
CA SER A 62 -14.65 11.32 30.08
C SER A 62 -13.91 12.14 31.12
N ASP A 63 -13.55 13.36 30.71
CA ASP A 63 -12.83 14.33 31.54
C ASP A 63 -13.30 15.74 31.16
N PRO A 64 -14.31 16.30 31.87
CA PRO A 64 -14.91 17.59 31.54
C PRO A 64 -13.92 18.77 31.52
N ASP A 65 -12.80 18.65 32.22
CA ASP A 65 -11.78 19.70 32.31
C ASP A 65 -10.75 19.62 31.16
N SER A 66 -10.80 18.54 30.36
CA SER A 66 -9.92 18.32 29.23
C SER A 66 -10.55 18.79 27.91
N ARG A 67 -9.76 19.49 27.07
CA ARG A 67 -10.16 19.77 25.68
C ARG A 67 -10.42 18.49 24.85
N TRP A 68 -9.99 17.34 25.37
CA TRP A 68 -10.22 16.03 24.75
C TRP A 68 -11.43 15.28 25.30
N ASP A 69 -12.27 15.92 26.13
CA ASP A 69 -13.49 15.28 26.63
C ASP A 69 -14.39 14.83 25.46
N GLY A 70 -14.70 13.56 25.44
CA GLY A 70 -15.44 12.92 24.33
C GLY A 70 -14.57 12.38 23.20
N GLY A 71 -13.30 12.74 23.13
CA GLY A 71 -12.32 12.19 22.19
C GLY A 71 -11.89 10.76 22.55
N VAL A 72 -10.97 10.21 21.76
CA VAL A 72 -10.43 8.85 21.94
C VAL A 72 -8.91 8.88 21.88
N LYS A 73 -8.28 8.04 22.70
CA LYS A 73 -6.83 7.81 22.66
C LYS A 73 -6.44 6.83 21.55
N ASP A 74 -5.24 7.01 21.04
CA ASP A 74 -4.61 6.07 20.11
C ASP A 74 -4.03 4.85 20.85
N ILE A 75 -3.28 4.02 20.12
CA ILE A 75 -2.62 2.81 20.67
C ILE A 75 -1.48 3.13 21.65
N TYR A 76 -1.03 4.37 21.71
CA TYR A 76 0.00 4.87 22.63
C TYR A 76 -0.60 5.61 23.82
N GLU A 77 -1.92 5.49 24.04
CA GLU A 77 -2.68 6.20 25.08
C GLU A 77 -2.64 7.73 24.96
N VAL A 78 -2.34 8.25 23.75
CA VAL A 78 -2.35 9.68 23.46
C VAL A 78 -3.71 10.09 22.88
N PRO A 79 -4.39 11.13 23.44
CA PRO A 79 -5.60 11.68 22.83
C PRO A 79 -5.32 12.10 21.39
N HIS A 80 -6.11 11.62 20.43
CA HIS A 80 -5.74 11.71 19.03
C HIS A 80 -6.95 12.00 18.14
N ALA A 81 -6.85 13.05 17.30
CA ALA A 81 -7.94 13.47 16.44
C ALA A 81 -8.35 12.38 15.44
N HIS A 82 -7.38 11.70 14.79
CA HIS A 82 -7.69 10.63 13.83
C HIS A 82 -8.31 9.39 14.50
N ALA A 83 -7.91 9.05 15.73
CA ALA A 83 -8.56 7.98 16.49
C ALA A 83 -10.02 8.35 16.78
N THR A 84 -10.26 9.62 17.16
CA THR A 84 -11.60 10.17 17.40
C THR A 84 -12.44 10.19 16.11
N MET A 85 -11.83 10.54 14.97
CA MET A 85 -12.49 10.45 13.65
C MET A 85 -12.95 9.02 13.35
N ASN A 86 -12.06 8.04 13.49
CA ASN A 86 -12.40 6.63 13.25
C ASN A 86 -13.50 6.15 14.22
N PHE A 87 -13.47 6.57 15.47
CA PHE A 87 -14.52 6.30 16.44
C PHE A 87 -15.88 6.81 15.92
N VAL A 88 -15.97 8.09 15.51
CA VAL A 88 -17.20 8.66 14.97
C VAL A 88 -17.68 7.89 13.74
N ILE A 89 -16.79 7.52 12.80
CA ILE A 89 -17.15 6.76 11.58
C ILE A 89 -17.75 5.39 11.95
N LYS A 90 -17.12 4.65 12.87
CA LYS A 90 -17.59 3.33 13.30
C LYS A 90 -18.95 3.39 14.00
N LEU A 91 -19.11 4.34 14.91
CA LEU A 91 -20.39 4.55 15.60
C LEU A 91 -21.49 5.00 14.64
N SER A 92 -21.16 5.89 13.68
CA SER A 92 -22.12 6.36 12.68
C SER A 92 -22.54 5.22 11.74
N SER A 93 -21.61 4.33 11.38
CA SER A 93 -21.89 3.14 10.58
C SER A 93 -22.89 2.23 11.28
N ALA A 94 -22.70 1.97 12.58
CA ALA A 94 -23.63 1.17 13.38
C ALA A 94 -24.97 1.90 13.59
N TYR A 95 -24.94 3.19 13.90
CA TYR A 95 -26.14 3.99 14.12
C TYR A 95 -27.06 4.05 12.88
N ALA A 96 -26.46 4.17 11.69
CA ALA A 96 -27.20 4.40 10.45
C ALA A 96 -27.55 3.12 9.69
N SER A 97 -26.91 1.98 9.98
CA SER A 97 -27.22 0.71 9.32
C SER A 97 -28.46 0.07 9.91
N PRO A 98 -29.53 -0.21 9.10
CA PRO A 98 -30.72 -0.91 9.58
C PRO A 98 -30.46 -2.35 10.02
N PHE A 99 -29.27 -2.89 9.70
CA PHE A 99 -28.86 -4.26 10.07
C PHE A 99 -27.99 -4.29 11.34
N SER A 100 -27.66 -3.15 11.93
CA SER A 100 -26.89 -3.06 13.16
C SER A 100 -27.79 -3.22 14.39
N GLU A 101 -27.26 -3.90 15.42
CA GLU A 101 -27.91 -3.97 16.76
C GLU A 101 -28.01 -2.57 17.41
N PHE A 102 -27.20 -1.63 16.97
CA PHE A 102 -27.15 -0.25 17.43
C PHE A 102 -27.91 0.74 16.54
N TYR A 103 -28.75 0.23 15.63
CA TYR A 103 -29.53 1.10 14.74
C TYR A 103 -30.34 2.13 15.55
N LEU A 104 -30.14 3.41 15.22
CA LEU A 104 -30.76 4.55 15.89
C LEU A 104 -30.57 4.60 17.43
N SER A 105 -29.48 4.06 17.96
CA SER A 105 -29.18 4.01 19.39
C SER A 105 -28.90 5.40 19.98
N ASP A 106 -29.67 5.81 21.00
CA ASP A 106 -29.47 7.07 21.74
C ASP A 106 -28.09 7.14 22.37
N ARG A 107 -27.56 6.00 22.84
CA ARG A 107 -26.23 5.90 23.45
C ARG A 107 -25.16 6.28 22.42
N LEU A 108 -25.25 5.74 21.20
CA LEU A 108 -24.31 6.09 20.12
C LEU A 108 -24.45 7.55 19.70
N GLY A 109 -25.68 8.06 19.57
CA GLY A 109 -25.94 9.47 19.27
C GLY A 109 -25.26 10.41 20.26
N LYS A 110 -25.35 10.13 21.56
CA LYS A 110 -24.69 10.91 22.62
C LYS A 110 -23.17 10.81 22.54
N ALA A 111 -22.62 9.60 22.33
CA ALA A 111 -21.18 9.38 22.23
C ALA A 111 -20.58 10.10 21.01
N MET A 112 -21.22 10.01 19.84
CA MET A 112 -20.81 10.73 18.63
C MET A 112 -20.87 12.26 18.82
N THR A 113 -21.91 12.75 19.49
CA THR A 113 -22.06 14.20 19.76
C THR A 113 -20.91 14.72 20.61
N LYS A 114 -20.51 14.00 21.66
CA LYS A 114 -19.34 14.34 22.48
C LYS A 114 -18.04 14.30 21.66
N ALA A 115 -17.85 13.27 20.85
CA ALA A 115 -16.66 13.12 20.02
C ALA A 115 -16.55 14.24 18.96
N MET A 116 -17.64 14.62 18.30
CA MET A 116 -17.63 15.72 17.35
C MET A 116 -17.44 17.09 18.00
N ARG A 117 -17.97 17.30 19.22
CA ARG A 117 -17.63 18.48 20.02
C ARG A 117 -16.13 18.56 20.25
N CYS A 118 -15.51 17.47 20.72
CA CYS A 118 -14.06 17.37 20.90
C CYS A 118 -13.29 17.71 19.61
N ILE A 119 -13.68 17.17 18.46
CA ILE A 119 -13.06 17.49 17.18
C ILE A 119 -13.12 18.99 16.87
N VAL A 120 -14.26 19.66 17.13
CA VAL A 120 -14.39 21.09 16.93
C VAL A 120 -13.52 21.91 17.90
N GLU A 121 -13.37 21.45 19.14
CA GLU A 121 -12.54 22.08 20.17
C GLU A 121 -11.03 21.94 19.90
N VAL A 122 -10.59 20.80 19.35
CA VAL A 122 -9.18 20.59 19.01
C VAL A 122 -8.80 21.12 17.62
N GLN A 123 -9.79 21.47 16.78
CA GLN A 123 -9.57 22.11 15.49
C GLN A 123 -9.00 23.51 15.68
N HIS A 124 -7.86 23.80 15.05
CA HIS A 124 -7.20 25.11 15.11
C HIS A 124 -8.08 26.23 14.55
N GLU A 125 -7.74 27.49 14.90
CA GLU A 125 -8.48 28.66 14.41
C GLU A 125 -8.40 28.82 12.89
N ASP A 126 -7.29 28.40 12.28
CA ASP A 126 -7.11 28.35 10.82
C ASP A 126 -7.92 27.24 10.14
N GLY A 127 -8.60 26.39 10.90
CA GLY A 127 -9.46 25.31 10.40
C GLY A 127 -8.74 23.96 10.23
N THR A 128 -7.47 23.87 10.54
CA THR A 128 -6.66 22.65 10.39
C THR A 128 -6.78 21.70 11.59
N ILE A 129 -6.37 20.46 11.37
CA ILE A 129 -6.19 19.41 12.39
C ILE A 129 -4.74 18.91 12.33
N ASP A 130 -4.19 18.54 13.49
CA ASP A 130 -2.87 17.93 13.58
C ASP A 130 -2.91 16.41 13.39
N LEU A 131 -1.89 15.88 12.75
CA LEU A 131 -1.47 14.49 12.88
C LEU A 131 -0.25 14.46 13.83
N HIS A 132 -0.46 14.25 15.10
CA HIS A 132 0.53 14.40 16.18
C HIS A 132 1.84 13.63 15.96
N SER A 133 1.81 12.56 15.13
CA SER A 133 3.00 11.77 14.81
C SER A 133 3.98 12.50 13.87
N THR A 134 3.53 13.53 13.11
CA THR A 134 4.38 14.15 12.08
C THR A 134 3.94 15.50 11.53
N ASN A 135 2.65 15.85 11.50
CA ASN A 135 2.14 17.03 10.80
C ASN A 135 1.32 17.92 11.73
N PHE A 136 1.64 19.20 11.76
CA PHE A 136 0.94 20.20 12.56
C PHE A 136 0.33 21.27 11.64
N HIS A 137 -0.85 21.80 12.02
CA HIS A 137 -1.63 22.68 11.16
C HIS A 137 -1.79 22.11 9.74
N SER A 138 -2.15 20.82 9.67
CA SER A 138 -2.05 20.03 8.45
C SER A 138 -3.28 20.15 7.56
N THR A 139 -3.15 20.86 6.46
CA THR A 139 -4.19 20.89 5.42
C THR A 139 -4.50 19.50 4.85
N PRO A 140 -3.51 18.65 4.49
CA PRO A 140 -3.79 17.31 3.97
C PRO A 140 -4.51 16.40 4.96
N ASP A 141 -4.04 16.37 6.22
CA ASP A 141 -4.69 15.53 7.23
C ASP A 141 -6.12 16.01 7.52
N THR A 142 -6.35 17.33 7.52
CA THR A 142 -7.69 17.92 7.61
C THR A 142 -8.58 17.53 6.42
N ALA A 143 -8.02 17.47 5.22
CA ALA A 143 -8.74 17.03 4.03
C ALA A 143 -9.16 15.55 4.10
N PHE A 144 -8.35 14.68 4.71
CA PHE A 144 -8.76 13.30 5.03
C PHE A 144 -10.00 13.27 5.92
N PHE A 145 -10.06 14.11 6.97
CA PHE A 145 -11.27 14.23 7.80
C PHE A 145 -12.50 14.57 6.97
N VAL A 146 -12.40 15.54 6.07
CA VAL A 146 -13.52 15.92 5.21
C VAL A 146 -13.96 14.75 4.33
N ASN A 147 -13.02 14.05 3.69
CA ASN A 147 -13.35 12.94 2.79
C ASN A 147 -14.11 11.82 3.52
N TYR A 148 -13.72 11.49 4.74
CA TYR A 148 -14.36 10.42 5.51
C TYR A 148 -15.59 10.88 6.32
N PHE A 149 -15.63 12.14 6.75
CA PHE A 149 -16.77 12.68 7.47
C PHE A 149 -17.94 13.06 6.57
N SER A 150 -17.69 13.46 5.33
CA SER A 150 -18.76 13.89 4.43
C SER A 150 -19.81 12.81 4.15
N PRO A 151 -19.44 11.54 3.84
CA PRO A 151 -20.44 10.47 3.73
C PRO A 151 -21.23 10.29 5.01
N VAL A 152 -20.56 10.28 6.16
CA VAL A 152 -21.18 10.14 7.48
C VAL A 152 -22.16 11.28 7.77
N TYR A 153 -21.76 12.52 7.51
CA TYR A 153 -22.62 13.70 7.67
C TYR A 153 -23.89 13.60 6.79
N ILE A 154 -23.73 13.22 5.53
CA ILE A 154 -24.86 13.08 4.59
C ILE A 154 -25.84 12.00 5.08
N ILE A 155 -25.34 10.85 5.48
CA ILE A 155 -26.14 9.73 5.99
C ILE A 155 -26.94 10.15 7.23
N LEU A 156 -26.23 10.71 8.24
CA LEU A 156 -26.87 11.12 9.51
C LEU A 156 -27.89 12.23 9.29
N LYS A 157 -27.62 13.18 8.39
CA LYS A 157 -28.55 14.25 8.03
C LYS A 157 -29.80 13.70 7.36
N ASN A 158 -29.66 12.75 6.44
CA ASN A 158 -30.78 12.11 5.71
C ASN A 158 -31.67 11.27 6.63
N LEU A 159 -31.16 10.72 7.73
CA LEU A 159 -31.98 10.03 8.73
C LEU A 159 -32.99 10.97 9.41
N ASN A 160 -32.81 12.29 9.32
CA ASN A 160 -33.71 13.33 9.84
C ASN A 160 -34.17 13.11 11.30
N GLN A 161 -33.24 12.68 12.17
CA GLN A 161 -33.52 12.45 13.58
C GLN A 161 -33.29 13.73 14.40
N ALA A 162 -34.34 14.32 14.99
CA ALA A 162 -34.26 15.56 15.75
C ALA A 162 -33.19 15.53 16.88
N ARG A 163 -32.98 14.36 17.51
CA ARG A 163 -31.97 14.13 18.55
C ARG A 163 -30.52 14.25 18.08
N LEU A 164 -30.26 14.22 16.75
CA LEU A 164 -28.94 14.44 16.17
C LEU A 164 -28.64 15.91 15.85
N GLY A 165 -29.53 16.84 16.17
CA GLY A 165 -29.38 18.26 15.82
C GLY A 165 -28.04 18.86 16.23
N ASN A 166 -27.60 18.62 17.48
CA ASN A 166 -26.30 19.08 17.97
C ASN A 166 -25.13 18.40 17.23
N LEU A 167 -25.22 17.10 16.97
CA LEU A 167 -24.20 16.34 16.23
C LEU A 167 -24.05 16.93 14.81
N ILE A 168 -25.13 17.12 14.10
CA ILE A 168 -25.15 17.72 12.76
C ILE A 168 -24.55 19.14 12.79
N SER A 169 -24.90 19.95 13.80
CA SER A 169 -24.33 21.29 13.97
C SER A 169 -22.80 21.26 14.15
N TYR A 170 -22.25 20.32 14.93
CA TYR A 170 -20.80 20.18 15.07
C TYR A 170 -20.12 19.77 13.76
N PHE A 171 -20.71 18.87 12.96
CA PHE A 171 -20.21 18.59 11.61
C PHE A 171 -20.19 19.84 10.74
N GLU A 172 -21.27 20.63 10.74
CA GLU A 172 -21.37 21.85 9.94
C GLU A 172 -20.35 22.91 10.36
N ILE A 173 -20.12 23.09 11.67
CA ILE A 173 -19.09 23.99 12.21
C ILE A 173 -17.70 23.54 11.73
N PHE A 174 -17.37 22.25 11.90
CA PHE A 174 -16.10 21.68 11.47
C PHE A 174 -15.86 21.87 9.96
N LEU A 175 -16.83 21.45 9.12
CA LEU A 175 -16.72 21.50 7.67
C LEU A 175 -16.62 22.93 7.14
N LYS A 176 -17.38 23.88 7.74
CA LYS A 176 -17.32 25.30 7.38
C LYS A 176 -15.96 25.93 7.73
N LYS A 177 -15.39 25.56 8.87
CA LYS A 177 -14.06 26.04 9.30
C LYS A 177 -12.96 25.47 8.41
N THR A 178 -13.03 24.16 8.10
CA THR A 178 -12.12 23.45 7.21
C THR A 178 -12.14 23.98 5.79
N SER A 179 -13.31 24.39 5.25
CA SER A 179 -13.38 24.93 3.88
C SER A 179 -12.44 26.12 3.67
N LYS A 180 -12.23 26.94 4.70
CA LYS A 180 -11.32 28.10 4.63
C LYS A 180 -9.86 27.67 4.52
N CYS A 181 -9.44 26.69 5.32
CA CYS A 181 -8.04 26.22 5.28
C CYS A 181 -7.72 25.50 3.96
N LEU A 182 -8.67 24.72 3.41
CA LEU A 182 -8.46 24.01 2.14
C LEU A 182 -8.33 24.94 0.94
N LEU A 183 -8.95 26.13 0.98
CA LEU A 183 -8.83 27.13 -0.08
C LEU A 183 -7.44 27.73 -0.19
N VAL A 184 -6.68 27.81 0.90
CA VAL A 184 -5.38 28.51 0.96
C VAL A 184 -4.21 27.58 1.32
N GLY A 185 -4.50 26.44 1.94
CA GLY A 185 -3.47 25.50 2.40
C GLY A 185 -2.80 24.73 1.29
N GLY A 186 -1.69 24.07 1.63
CA GLY A 186 -0.82 23.38 0.70
C GLY A 186 -0.70 21.89 0.92
N ALA A 187 0.10 21.25 0.06
CA ALA A 187 0.42 19.83 0.06
C ALA A 187 1.93 19.64 0.11
N HIS A 188 2.41 18.51 0.65
CA HIS A 188 3.85 18.18 0.65
C HIS A 188 4.16 16.83 -0.02
N THR A 189 3.13 16.11 -0.49
CA THR A 189 3.26 14.89 -1.30
C THR A 189 2.26 14.91 -2.45
N ALA A 190 2.50 14.13 -3.49
CA ALA A 190 1.70 14.16 -4.71
C ALA A 190 0.21 13.80 -4.44
N ASN A 191 -0.05 12.76 -3.64
CA ASN A 191 -1.41 12.33 -3.32
C ASN A 191 -2.22 13.37 -2.55
N HIS A 192 -1.58 14.25 -1.76
CA HIS A 192 -2.27 15.26 -0.97
C HIS A 192 -3.03 16.27 -1.83
N ARG A 193 -2.59 16.55 -3.06
CA ARG A 193 -3.34 17.39 -4.02
C ARG A 193 -4.71 16.82 -4.29
N TRP A 194 -4.79 15.50 -4.48
CA TRP A 194 -6.03 14.78 -4.77
C TRP A 194 -6.93 14.65 -3.54
N VAL A 195 -6.33 14.43 -2.37
CA VAL A 195 -7.07 14.40 -1.09
C VAL A 195 -7.71 15.77 -0.81
N ILE A 196 -6.97 16.87 -1.01
CA ILE A 196 -7.47 18.25 -0.84
C ILE A 196 -8.57 18.55 -1.88
N SER A 197 -8.33 18.21 -3.14
CA SER A 197 -9.28 18.47 -4.23
C SER A 197 -10.59 17.68 -4.04
N SER A 198 -10.51 16.43 -3.61
CA SER A 198 -11.67 15.61 -3.28
C SER A 198 -12.45 16.18 -2.09
N ALA A 199 -11.76 16.63 -1.05
CA ALA A 199 -12.38 17.28 0.10
C ALA A 199 -13.12 18.58 -0.29
N LEU A 200 -12.53 19.39 -1.16
CA LEU A 200 -13.18 20.59 -1.72
C LEU A 200 -14.43 20.21 -2.52
N ALA A 201 -14.39 19.16 -3.35
CA ALA A 201 -15.54 18.66 -4.09
C ALA A 201 -16.65 18.15 -3.15
N ARG A 202 -16.29 17.44 -2.06
CA ARG A 202 -17.22 17.01 -1.02
C ARG A 202 -17.91 18.22 -0.36
N ILE A 203 -17.16 19.22 0.06
CA ILE A 203 -17.74 20.44 0.67
C ILE A 203 -18.65 21.14 -0.34
N ASN A 204 -18.22 21.26 -1.59
CA ASN A 204 -19.01 21.92 -2.63
C ASN A 204 -20.36 21.23 -2.88
N SER A 205 -20.48 19.92 -2.65
CA SER A 205 -21.74 19.19 -2.86
C SER A 205 -22.87 19.58 -1.90
N PHE A 206 -22.55 20.13 -0.72
CA PHE A 206 -23.55 20.58 0.27
C PHE A 206 -23.41 22.05 0.67
N LEU A 207 -22.30 22.70 0.32
CA LEU A 207 -22.04 24.12 0.52
C LEU A 207 -21.42 24.72 -0.75
N PRO A 208 -22.19 24.89 -1.83
CA PRO A 208 -21.70 25.29 -3.15
C PRO A 208 -20.96 26.62 -3.14
N SER A 209 -19.78 26.66 -3.78
CA SER A 209 -18.98 27.89 -3.95
C SER A 209 -18.02 27.75 -5.14
N ASN A 210 -18.03 28.73 -6.03
CA ASN A 210 -17.09 28.77 -7.16
C ASN A 210 -15.63 28.74 -6.71
N ALA A 211 -15.30 29.38 -5.59
CA ALA A 211 -13.94 29.38 -5.06
C ALA A 211 -13.41 27.97 -4.76
N LEU A 212 -14.27 27.03 -4.35
CA LEU A 212 -13.90 25.63 -4.14
C LEU A 212 -13.52 24.94 -5.45
N ILE A 213 -14.31 25.18 -6.50
CA ILE A 213 -14.06 24.64 -7.84
C ILE A 213 -12.79 25.25 -8.44
N ASP A 214 -12.64 26.58 -8.36
CA ASP A 214 -11.45 27.29 -8.84
C ASP A 214 -10.17 26.73 -8.17
N ARG A 215 -10.23 26.42 -6.86
CA ARG A 215 -9.09 25.83 -6.13
C ARG A 215 -8.77 24.41 -6.60
N ILE A 216 -9.78 23.58 -6.88
CA ILE A 216 -9.59 22.25 -7.49
C ILE A 216 -8.89 22.39 -8.84
N ASP A 217 -9.36 23.32 -9.69
CA ASP A 217 -8.77 23.54 -11.01
C ASP A 217 -7.31 24.02 -10.93
N VAL A 218 -6.95 24.79 -9.90
CA VAL A 218 -5.54 25.17 -9.64
C VAL A 218 -4.67 23.94 -9.42
N TRP A 219 -5.13 22.99 -8.57
CA TRP A 219 -4.40 21.75 -8.36
C TRP A 219 -4.34 20.85 -9.61
N LEU A 220 -5.43 20.75 -10.36
CA LEU A 220 -5.48 19.94 -11.59
C LEU A 220 -4.57 20.50 -12.70
N LYS A 221 -4.34 21.82 -12.75
CA LYS A 221 -3.43 22.45 -13.71
C LYS A 221 -1.96 22.06 -13.52
N GLU A 222 -1.57 21.58 -12.34
CA GLU A 222 -0.22 21.02 -12.13
C GLU A 222 -0.01 19.70 -12.89
N GLY A 223 -1.06 19.10 -13.41
CA GLY A 223 -1.04 17.80 -14.08
C GLY A 223 -1.22 16.64 -13.11
N ILE A 224 -1.82 15.57 -13.62
CA ILE A 224 -2.04 14.34 -12.87
C ILE A 224 -0.82 13.46 -13.01
N ASP A 225 -0.26 13.07 -11.88
CA ASP A 225 0.98 12.30 -11.76
C ASP A 225 0.79 10.79 -11.99
N LEU A 226 0.19 10.43 -13.11
CA LEU A 226 -0.06 9.07 -13.55
C LEU A 226 0.80 8.75 -14.77
N ASP A 227 1.67 7.74 -14.68
CA ASP A 227 2.51 7.34 -15.81
C ASP A 227 1.70 6.63 -16.92
N PRO A 228 2.30 6.40 -18.10
CA PRO A 228 1.60 5.69 -19.18
C PRO A 228 1.14 4.28 -18.84
N ASP A 229 1.77 3.60 -17.88
CA ASP A 229 1.36 2.26 -17.42
C ASP A 229 0.15 2.30 -16.47
N GLY A 230 -0.18 3.47 -15.90
CA GLY A 230 -1.25 3.64 -14.92
C GLY A 230 -0.76 3.72 -13.47
N GLN A 231 0.55 3.86 -13.25
CA GLN A 231 1.13 4.00 -11.90
C GLN A 231 1.20 5.47 -11.50
N TYR A 232 0.76 5.80 -10.29
CA TYR A 232 1.02 7.09 -9.68
C TYR A 232 2.51 7.26 -9.35
N THR A 233 3.04 8.47 -9.43
CA THR A 233 4.49 8.72 -9.22
C THR A 233 4.98 8.37 -7.83
N GLU A 234 4.11 8.39 -6.82
CA GLU A 234 4.47 7.93 -5.47
C GLU A 234 4.71 6.43 -5.38
N ARG A 235 4.23 5.66 -6.33
CA ARG A 235 4.39 4.19 -6.37
C ARG A 235 4.08 3.55 -5.02
N SER A 236 2.89 3.76 -4.51
CA SER A 236 2.47 3.22 -3.21
C SER A 236 1.25 2.32 -3.38
N VAL A 237 1.51 1.11 -3.89
CA VAL A 237 0.49 0.15 -4.30
C VAL A 237 -0.38 -0.30 -3.11
N GLY A 238 0.21 -0.44 -1.94
CA GLY A 238 -0.48 -0.90 -0.73
C GLY A 238 -1.13 0.19 0.10
N SER A 239 -0.92 1.50 -0.22
CA SER A 239 -1.40 2.59 0.64
C SER A 239 -1.99 3.77 -0.12
N TYR A 240 -1.19 4.50 -0.92
CA TYR A 240 -1.66 5.77 -1.49
C TYR A 240 -2.33 5.64 -2.85
N SER A 241 -2.03 4.60 -3.65
CA SER A 241 -2.75 4.37 -4.90
C SER A 241 -4.24 4.14 -4.69
N PRO A 242 -4.69 3.26 -3.77
CA PRO A 242 -6.13 3.11 -3.50
C PRO A 242 -6.78 4.40 -2.96
N VAL A 243 -6.04 5.20 -2.18
CA VAL A 243 -6.52 6.52 -1.74
C VAL A 243 -6.71 7.46 -2.94
N CYS A 244 -5.73 7.55 -3.85
CA CYS A 244 -5.86 8.37 -5.05
C CYS A 244 -7.07 7.97 -5.90
N ASP A 245 -7.27 6.67 -6.13
CA ASP A 245 -8.42 6.16 -6.88
C ASP A 245 -9.75 6.58 -6.25
N GLU A 246 -9.87 6.44 -4.93
CA GLU A 246 -11.06 6.90 -4.18
C GLU A 246 -11.28 8.41 -4.35
N MET A 247 -10.21 9.23 -4.28
CA MET A 247 -10.31 10.67 -4.44
C MET A 247 -10.71 11.06 -5.86
N PHE A 248 -10.14 10.43 -6.89
CA PHE A 248 -10.51 10.67 -8.28
C PHE A 248 -11.94 10.23 -8.59
N ILE A 249 -12.41 9.10 -8.05
CA ILE A 249 -13.81 8.67 -8.15
C ILE A 249 -14.73 9.70 -7.49
N THR A 250 -14.38 10.18 -6.31
CA THR A 250 -15.16 11.17 -5.57
C THR A 250 -15.28 12.48 -6.37
N MET A 251 -14.18 13.02 -6.86
CA MET A 251 -14.17 14.22 -7.70
C MET A 251 -14.95 14.00 -9.00
N GLY A 252 -14.67 12.91 -9.72
CA GLY A 252 -15.33 12.59 -10.99
C GLY A 252 -16.84 12.47 -10.86
N ARG A 253 -17.31 11.85 -9.77
CA ARG A 253 -18.74 11.71 -9.45
C ARG A 253 -19.38 13.04 -9.07
N LEU A 254 -18.80 13.78 -8.14
CA LEU A 254 -19.40 15.01 -7.59
C LEU A 254 -19.33 16.21 -8.54
N LEU A 255 -18.31 16.27 -9.40
CA LEU A 255 -18.12 17.33 -10.39
C LEU A 255 -18.60 16.95 -11.79
N ASN A 256 -19.13 15.74 -11.96
CA ASN A 256 -19.53 15.18 -13.26
C ASN A 256 -18.40 15.20 -14.31
N ARG A 257 -17.16 14.83 -13.89
CA ARG A 257 -15.93 14.85 -14.67
C ARG A 257 -15.47 13.41 -14.99
N ASN A 258 -15.79 12.92 -16.20
CA ASN A 258 -15.40 11.58 -16.64
C ASN A 258 -13.88 11.41 -16.81
N ASP A 259 -13.16 12.46 -17.20
CA ASP A 259 -11.70 12.48 -17.30
C ASP A 259 -11.00 12.13 -15.96
N LEU A 260 -11.56 12.55 -14.83
CA LEU A 260 -11.06 12.19 -13.51
C LEU A 260 -11.36 10.73 -13.15
N LEU A 261 -12.50 10.20 -13.61
CA LEU A 261 -12.82 8.78 -13.44
C LEU A 261 -11.88 7.89 -14.27
N ASP A 262 -11.44 8.35 -15.45
CA ASP A 262 -10.50 7.61 -16.31
C ASP A 262 -9.12 7.46 -15.66
N VAL A 263 -8.72 8.39 -14.79
CA VAL A 263 -7.49 8.30 -14.01
C VAL A 263 -7.51 7.08 -13.09
N ALA A 264 -8.56 6.97 -12.25
CA ALA A 264 -8.72 5.82 -11.35
C ALA A 264 -8.86 4.51 -12.12
N ARG A 265 -9.63 4.51 -13.21
CA ARG A 265 -9.82 3.31 -14.07
C ARG A 265 -8.49 2.81 -14.62
N LYS A 266 -7.62 3.71 -15.08
CA LYS A 266 -6.31 3.37 -15.62
C LYS A 266 -5.39 2.76 -14.54
N ASN A 267 -5.42 3.27 -13.30
CA ASN A 267 -4.67 2.67 -12.20
C ASN A 267 -5.24 1.29 -11.82
N LEU A 268 -6.56 1.14 -11.76
CA LEU A 268 -7.21 -0.14 -11.46
C LEU A 268 -6.91 -1.22 -12.51
N ASP A 269 -6.88 -0.87 -13.81
CA ASP A 269 -6.50 -1.79 -14.90
C ASP A 269 -5.06 -2.29 -14.75
N MET A 270 -4.14 -1.43 -14.31
CA MET A 270 -2.78 -1.83 -13.97
C MET A 270 -2.77 -2.71 -12.72
N THR A 271 -3.48 -2.31 -11.67
CA THR A 271 -3.52 -2.99 -10.38
C THR A 271 -4.04 -4.42 -10.48
N LEU A 272 -4.92 -4.74 -11.43
CA LEU A 272 -5.35 -6.11 -11.72
C LEU A 272 -4.16 -7.09 -11.88
N TYR A 273 -3.08 -6.63 -12.50
CA TYR A 273 -1.87 -7.43 -12.69
C TYR A 273 -0.92 -7.39 -11.49
N TYR A 274 -1.13 -6.46 -10.56
CA TYR A 274 -0.36 -6.37 -9.30
C TYR A 274 -1.00 -7.18 -8.16
N ILE A 275 -2.25 -7.64 -8.33
CA ILE A 275 -2.88 -8.58 -7.39
C ILE A 275 -2.18 -9.93 -7.54
N GLN A 276 -1.62 -10.41 -6.43
CA GLN A 276 -0.93 -11.70 -6.32
C GLN A 276 -1.92 -12.80 -5.90
N PRO A 277 -1.56 -14.08 -6.05
CA PRO A 277 -2.33 -15.17 -5.46
C PRO A 277 -2.56 -14.93 -3.96
N GLY A 278 -3.77 -15.19 -3.47
CA GLY A 278 -4.13 -14.89 -2.08
C GLY A 278 -4.58 -13.45 -1.80
N GLY A 279 -4.56 -12.57 -2.83
CA GLY A 279 -5.09 -11.20 -2.74
C GLY A 279 -4.10 -10.16 -2.21
N GLU A 280 -2.85 -10.52 -2.01
CA GLU A 280 -1.79 -9.53 -1.74
C GLU A 280 -1.59 -8.64 -2.98
N VAL A 281 -1.11 -7.42 -2.78
CA VAL A 281 -0.67 -6.54 -3.87
C VAL A 281 0.84 -6.42 -3.88
N LEU A 282 1.44 -6.26 -5.06
CA LEU A 282 2.89 -6.22 -5.28
C LEU A 282 3.52 -4.96 -4.67
N THR A 283 3.76 -4.98 -3.38
CA THR A 283 4.39 -3.86 -2.65
C THR A 283 5.89 -3.73 -2.90
N ASP A 284 6.56 -4.77 -3.40
CA ASP A 284 7.96 -4.67 -3.85
C ASP A 284 8.15 -3.60 -4.95
N ALA A 285 7.09 -3.32 -5.73
CA ALA A 285 7.08 -2.24 -6.71
C ALA A 285 6.85 -0.85 -6.12
N SER A 286 6.59 -0.75 -4.82
CA SER A 286 6.33 0.52 -4.14
C SER A 286 7.62 1.28 -3.83
N GLY A 287 7.56 2.61 -3.96
CA GLY A 287 8.64 3.54 -3.62
C GLY A 287 8.47 4.23 -2.26
N ARG A 288 7.46 3.86 -1.49
CA ARG A 288 7.11 4.49 -0.21
C ARG A 288 7.24 3.49 0.94
N GLN A 289 6.79 3.87 2.14
CA GLN A 289 6.89 3.08 3.37
C GLN A 289 6.09 1.77 3.37
N ASP A 290 5.40 1.45 2.32
CA ASP A 290 4.73 0.16 2.08
C ASP A 290 5.56 -0.83 1.26
N SER A 291 6.75 -0.44 0.76
CA SER A 291 7.61 -1.28 -0.09
C SER A 291 8.03 -2.61 0.56
N ASP A 292 8.16 -2.63 1.89
CA ASP A 292 8.61 -3.84 2.62
C ASP A 292 7.47 -4.47 3.45
N LYS A 293 6.20 -4.19 3.07
CA LYS A 293 5.04 -4.67 3.83
C LYS A 293 4.14 -5.54 2.98
N ILE A 294 3.55 -6.52 3.62
CA ILE A 294 2.43 -7.26 3.04
C ILE A 294 1.19 -6.38 3.13
N SER A 295 0.62 -6.05 1.99
CA SER A 295 -0.66 -5.36 1.85
C SER A 295 -1.58 -6.16 0.93
N ASP A 296 -2.88 -5.98 1.06
CA ASP A 296 -3.85 -6.71 0.24
C ASP A 296 -4.76 -5.77 -0.56
N VAL A 297 -5.53 -6.36 -1.45
CA VAL A 297 -6.39 -5.66 -2.40
C VAL A 297 -7.64 -5.04 -1.76
N ALA A 298 -7.92 -5.29 -0.48
CA ALA A 298 -9.12 -4.75 0.19
C ALA A 298 -9.19 -3.22 0.16
N GLY A 299 -8.03 -2.53 0.18
CA GLY A 299 -7.99 -1.07 0.06
C GLY A 299 -8.60 -0.52 -1.24
N TYR A 300 -8.63 -1.32 -2.30
CA TYR A 300 -9.21 -0.95 -3.59
C TYR A 300 -10.70 -1.32 -3.73
N TYR A 301 -11.32 -1.90 -2.69
CA TYR A 301 -12.66 -2.46 -2.78
C TYR A 301 -13.69 -1.45 -3.31
N TYR A 302 -13.77 -0.24 -2.71
CA TYR A 302 -14.72 0.79 -3.16
C TYR A 302 -14.53 1.16 -4.64
N SER A 303 -13.29 1.27 -5.08
CA SER A 303 -12.96 1.67 -6.44
C SER A 303 -13.39 0.59 -7.45
N TYR A 304 -13.07 -0.68 -7.20
CA TYR A 304 -13.54 -1.78 -8.03
C TYR A 304 -15.07 -1.92 -8.00
N LEU A 305 -15.69 -1.77 -6.81
CA LEU A 305 -17.15 -1.84 -6.66
C LEU A 305 -17.83 -0.75 -7.48
N TYR A 306 -17.35 0.50 -7.38
CA TYR A 306 -17.92 1.63 -8.12
C TYR A 306 -17.91 1.38 -9.64
N PHE A 307 -16.79 0.96 -10.20
CA PHE A 307 -16.68 0.72 -11.64
C PHE A 307 -17.30 -0.61 -12.08
N SER A 308 -17.38 -1.63 -11.23
CA SER A 308 -18.13 -2.85 -11.56
C SER A 308 -19.61 -2.56 -11.82
N HIS A 309 -20.19 -1.63 -11.07
CA HIS A 309 -21.57 -1.17 -11.28
C HIS A 309 -21.69 -0.20 -12.47
N ARG A 310 -20.89 0.85 -12.47
CA ARG A 310 -20.98 1.92 -13.45
C ARG A 310 -20.70 1.43 -14.88
N ASP A 311 -19.60 0.70 -15.04
CA ASP A 311 -19.10 0.27 -16.35
C ASP A 311 -19.57 -1.14 -16.69
N LYS A 312 -20.29 -1.80 -15.78
CA LYS A 312 -20.69 -3.21 -15.89
C LYS A 312 -19.51 -4.12 -16.23
N ASN A 313 -18.37 -3.88 -15.56
CA ASN A 313 -17.10 -4.59 -15.82
C ASN A 313 -17.07 -5.93 -15.06
N PRO A 314 -17.09 -7.08 -15.76
CA PRO A 314 -17.13 -8.39 -15.12
C PRO A 314 -15.81 -8.80 -14.45
N VAL A 315 -14.67 -8.24 -14.88
CA VAL A 315 -13.36 -8.48 -14.23
C VAL A 315 -13.30 -7.74 -12.90
N TYR A 316 -13.79 -6.50 -12.84
CA TYR A 316 -13.87 -5.75 -11.59
C TYR A 316 -14.88 -6.38 -10.61
N ALA A 317 -15.97 -6.95 -11.13
CA ALA A 317 -16.90 -7.74 -10.32
C ALA A 317 -16.18 -8.95 -9.70
N ALA A 318 -15.31 -9.64 -10.44
CA ALA A 318 -14.53 -10.75 -9.91
C ALA A 318 -13.57 -10.33 -8.78
N VAL A 319 -12.97 -9.13 -8.87
CA VAL A 319 -12.15 -8.57 -7.77
C VAL A 319 -13.02 -8.34 -6.53
N CYS A 320 -14.21 -7.75 -6.69
CA CYS A 320 -15.14 -7.54 -5.59
C CYS A 320 -15.54 -8.87 -4.94
N ASP A 321 -15.93 -9.88 -5.73
CA ASP A 321 -16.32 -11.19 -5.22
C ASP A 321 -15.17 -11.87 -4.45
N PHE A 322 -13.93 -11.77 -4.97
CA PHE A 322 -12.76 -12.27 -4.27
C PHE A 322 -12.57 -11.59 -2.90
N ILE A 323 -12.63 -10.25 -2.86
CA ILE A 323 -12.46 -9.49 -1.61
C ILE A 323 -13.58 -9.82 -0.61
N GLU A 324 -14.82 -9.89 -1.07
CA GLU A 324 -16.00 -10.22 -0.24
C GLU A 324 -15.94 -11.63 0.33
N ASN A 325 -15.35 -12.58 -0.39
CA ASN A 325 -15.23 -13.96 0.08
C ASN A 325 -14.05 -14.17 1.04
N HIS A 326 -12.93 -13.47 0.84
CA HIS A 326 -11.69 -13.74 1.56
C HIS A 326 -11.27 -12.66 2.55
N LEU A 327 -11.66 -11.39 2.32
CA LEU A 327 -11.18 -10.22 3.05
C LEU A 327 -12.32 -9.37 3.65
N THR A 328 -13.54 -9.91 3.77
CA THR A 328 -14.74 -9.18 4.20
C THR A 328 -14.53 -8.43 5.53
N HIS A 329 -13.82 -9.03 6.47
CA HIS A 329 -13.54 -8.44 7.78
C HIS A 329 -12.77 -7.10 7.70
N LYS A 330 -12.14 -6.79 6.58
CA LYS A 330 -11.41 -5.54 6.32
C LYS A 330 -12.29 -4.43 5.74
N LEU A 331 -13.52 -4.75 5.34
CA LEU A 331 -14.38 -3.84 4.58
C LEU A 331 -15.29 -2.94 5.44
N THR A 332 -15.23 -3.02 6.76
CA THR A 332 -16.12 -2.23 7.66
C THR A 332 -15.92 -0.71 7.52
N SER A 333 -14.78 -0.24 6.98
CA SER A 333 -14.53 1.17 6.68
C SER A 333 -15.36 1.69 5.49
N PHE A 334 -15.86 0.79 4.64
CA PHE A 334 -16.66 1.16 3.47
C PHE A 334 -18.18 1.20 3.74
N ILE A 335 -18.64 0.85 4.94
CA ILE A 335 -20.06 0.95 5.31
C ILE A 335 -20.64 2.33 4.99
N PRO A 336 -19.99 3.47 5.31
CA PRO A 336 -20.52 4.78 4.98
C PRO A 336 -20.78 4.98 3.47
N TYR A 337 -19.91 4.46 2.60
CA TYR A 337 -20.09 4.58 1.15
C TYR A 337 -21.28 3.74 0.63
N LEU A 338 -21.48 2.55 1.22
CA LEU A 338 -22.63 1.70 0.89
C LEU A 338 -23.96 2.30 1.37
N LEU A 339 -23.94 3.05 2.48
CA LEU A 339 -25.09 3.77 3.01
C LEU A 339 -25.35 5.10 2.29
N GLU A 340 -24.27 5.82 1.86
CA GLU A 340 -24.37 7.04 1.07
C GLU A 340 -24.94 6.79 -0.34
N ASN A 341 -24.56 5.67 -0.95
CA ASN A 341 -24.92 5.34 -2.32
C ASN A 341 -25.51 3.91 -2.42
N GLU A 342 -26.83 3.84 -2.33
CA GLU A 342 -27.57 2.57 -2.37
C GLU A 342 -27.34 1.79 -3.67
N SER A 343 -27.03 2.45 -4.80
CA SER A 343 -26.77 1.77 -6.06
C SER A 343 -25.55 0.84 -6.01
N LEU A 344 -24.63 1.06 -5.07
CA LEU A 344 -23.49 0.16 -4.84
C LEU A 344 -23.88 -1.17 -4.16
N ARG A 345 -25.12 -1.26 -3.66
CA ARG A 345 -25.68 -2.47 -3.04
C ARG A 345 -26.49 -3.32 -4.04
N ASN A 346 -26.74 -2.80 -5.24
CA ASN A 346 -27.46 -3.53 -6.27
C ASN A 346 -26.65 -4.74 -6.75
N LYS A 347 -27.33 -5.68 -7.40
CA LYS A 347 -26.69 -6.82 -8.03
C LYS A 347 -25.69 -6.37 -9.10
N ARG A 348 -24.46 -6.86 -9.02
CA ARG A 348 -23.42 -6.65 -10.03
C ARG A 348 -23.65 -7.53 -11.25
N VAL A 349 -22.98 -7.23 -12.35
CA VAL A 349 -22.82 -8.14 -13.48
C VAL A 349 -22.14 -9.43 -13.01
N SER A 350 -22.44 -10.55 -13.66
CA SER A 350 -21.75 -11.82 -13.38
C SER A 350 -20.25 -11.67 -13.56
N ALA A 351 -19.51 -12.07 -12.53
CA ALA A 351 -18.05 -12.05 -12.55
C ALA A 351 -17.47 -13.02 -13.59
N THR A 352 -16.36 -12.64 -14.19
CA THR A 352 -15.52 -13.53 -15.00
C THR A 352 -14.33 -14.03 -14.17
N GLN A 353 -13.53 -14.90 -14.74
CA GLN A 353 -12.30 -15.33 -14.06
C GLN A 353 -11.24 -14.20 -14.06
N PHE A 354 -10.43 -14.17 -12.99
CA PHE A 354 -9.20 -13.38 -12.98
C PHE A 354 -8.28 -13.82 -14.10
N PRO A 355 -7.47 -12.90 -14.68
CA PRO A 355 -6.40 -13.29 -15.55
C PRO A 355 -5.44 -14.26 -14.82
N ASP A 356 -5.37 -15.52 -15.30
CA ASP A 356 -4.54 -16.58 -14.69
C ASP A 356 -3.34 -16.98 -15.55
N ARG A 357 -3.29 -16.48 -16.80
CA ARG A 357 -2.18 -16.65 -17.73
C ARG A 357 -1.87 -15.35 -18.44
N TYR A 358 -0.72 -14.76 -18.15
CA TYR A 358 -0.26 -13.54 -18.80
C TYR A 358 1.25 -13.34 -18.68
N PHE A 359 1.78 -12.57 -19.62
CA PHE A 359 3.06 -11.86 -19.54
C PHE A 359 2.76 -10.37 -19.76
N LYS A 360 3.01 -9.54 -18.76
CA LYS A 360 2.81 -8.09 -18.82
C LYS A 360 4.10 -7.37 -18.49
N ARG A 361 4.45 -6.39 -19.31
CA ARG A 361 5.53 -5.43 -19.03
C ARG A 361 4.93 -4.06 -18.79
N PHE A 362 5.20 -3.50 -17.65
CA PHE A 362 4.93 -2.12 -17.28
C PHE A 362 6.24 -1.35 -17.44
N LYS A 363 6.44 -0.80 -18.65
CA LYS A 363 7.73 -0.26 -19.09
C LYS A 363 8.15 0.98 -18.25
N HIS A 364 7.21 1.86 -17.94
CA HIS A 364 7.48 3.10 -17.20
C HIS A 364 7.62 2.83 -15.70
N SER A 365 6.94 1.84 -15.19
CA SER A 365 7.05 1.38 -13.81
C SER A 365 8.26 0.47 -13.59
N GLY A 366 8.84 -0.09 -14.67
CA GLY A 366 9.96 -1.03 -14.60
C GLY A 366 9.59 -2.39 -14.00
N VAL A 367 8.38 -2.88 -14.28
CA VAL A 367 7.84 -4.11 -13.67
C VAL A 367 7.39 -5.09 -14.74
N PHE A 368 7.79 -6.34 -14.58
CA PHE A 368 7.24 -7.47 -15.34
C PHE A 368 6.39 -8.33 -14.40
N ARG A 369 5.21 -8.69 -14.86
CA ARG A 369 4.30 -9.59 -14.18
C ARG A 369 4.00 -10.79 -15.05
N ILE A 370 4.22 -11.97 -14.53
CA ILE A 370 4.05 -13.23 -15.25
C ILE A 370 3.23 -14.15 -14.37
N ARG A 371 2.11 -14.65 -14.89
CA ARG A 371 1.30 -15.66 -14.23
C ARG A 371 1.08 -16.84 -15.17
N GLN A 372 1.23 -18.03 -14.63
CA GLN A 372 1.00 -19.30 -15.32
C GLN A 372 0.37 -20.27 -14.34
N SER A 373 -0.97 -20.29 -14.31
CA SER A 373 -1.73 -21.09 -13.34
C SER A 373 -1.36 -20.77 -11.88
N ASN A 374 -0.69 -21.69 -11.18
CA ASN A 374 -0.27 -21.54 -9.78
C ASN A 374 1.08 -20.81 -9.60
N PHE A 375 1.72 -20.37 -10.68
CA PHE A 375 3.02 -19.75 -10.67
C PHE A 375 2.91 -18.25 -10.96
N ASP A 376 3.25 -17.40 -9.99
CA ASP A 376 3.18 -15.95 -10.10
C ASP A 376 4.57 -15.34 -9.86
N VAL A 377 5.08 -14.63 -10.86
CA VAL A 377 6.44 -14.06 -10.85
C VAL A 377 6.39 -12.56 -11.08
N SER A 378 7.13 -11.83 -10.25
CA SER A 378 7.42 -10.42 -10.44
C SER A 378 8.91 -10.24 -10.71
N ILE A 379 9.24 -9.42 -11.72
CA ILE A 379 10.61 -8.99 -11.99
C ILE A 379 10.59 -7.47 -12.00
N ILE A 380 11.49 -6.85 -11.23
CA ILE A 380 11.48 -5.42 -10.99
C ILE A 380 12.83 -4.82 -11.36
N GLU A 381 12.81 -3.88 -12.31
CA GLU A 381 13.95 -3.04 -12.67
C GLU A 381 14.22 -2.05 -11.52
N ASN A 382 15.45 -1.60 -11.37
CA ASN A 382 15.84 -0.56 -10.38
C ASN A 382 15.46 -0.89 -8.92
N ASN A 383 15.33 -2.19 -8.59
CA ASN A 383 15.07 -2.66 -7.23
C ASN A 383 16.12 -3.72 -6.85
N PRO A 384 16.66 -3.69 -5.61
CA PRO A 384 17.53 -4.77 -5.12
C PRO A 384 16.86 -6.16 -5.20
N THR A 385 15.57 -6.25 -4.90
CA THR A 385 14.75 -7.43 -5.19
C THR A 385 14.39 -7.45 -6.67
N PHE A 386 15.22 -8.09 -7.47
CA PHE A 386 14.98 -8.14 -8.92
C PHE A 386 13.97 -9.21 -9.33
N LEU A 387 13.68 -10.19 -8.47
CA LEU A 387 12.70 -11.25 -8.71
C LEU A 387 12.03 -11.66 -7.41
N SER A 388 10.71 -11.85 -7.44
CA SER A 388 9.93 -12.60 -6.45
C SER A 388 9.04 -13.62 -7.14
N LEU A 389 8.67 -14.70 -6.40
CA LEU A 389 7.89 -15.80 -6.93
C LEU A 389 6.94 -16.35 -5.87
N ILE A 390 5.70 -16.55 -6.25
CA ILE A 390 4.68 -17.20 -5.43
C ILE A 390 4.20 -18.45 -6.13
N LYS A 391 4.22 -19.56 -5.41
CA LYS A 391 3.64 -20.83 -5.83
C LYS A 391 2.66 -21.26 -4.75
N GLU A 392 1.39 -20.89 -4.94
CA GLU A 392 0.34 -21.10 -3.93
C GLU A 392 0.72 -20.50 -2.56
N SER A 393 0.93 -21.32 -1.52
CA SER A 393 1.34 -20.87 -0.18
C SER A 393 2.86 -20.71 -0.02
N ALA A 394 3.67 -21.28 -0.93
CA ALA A 394 5.12 -21.17 -0.90
C ALA A 394 5.58 -19.86 -1.58
N VAL A 395 6.37 -19.05 -0.87
CA VAL A 395 6.78 -17.72 -1.33
C VAL A 395 8.28 -17.51 -1.26
N LEU A 396 8.93 -17.34 -2.40
CA LEU A 396 10.24 -16.70 -2.56
C LEU A 396 10.00 -15.19 -2.69
N GLN A 397 10.06 -14.49 -1.54
CA GLN A 397 9.66 -13.07 -1.50
C GLN A 397 10.73 -12.12 -2.04
N SER A 398 12.00 -12.56 -2.15
CA SER A 398 13.07 -11.70 -2.67
C SER A 398 14.20 -12.55 -3.23
N MET A 399 14.64 -12.23 -4.45
CA MET A 399 15.91 -12.65 -5.00
C MET A 399 16.78 -11.42 -5.26
N ARG A 400 18.02 -11.43 -4.72
CA ARG A 400 18.96 -10.31 -4.81
C ARG A 400 20.34 -10.81 -5.20
N LEU A 401 21.12 -9.95 -5.85
CA LEU A 401 22.50 -10.21 -6.20
C LEU A 401 23.39 -9.10 -5.66
N GLY A 402 24.51 -9.45 -5.07
CA GLY A 402 25.49 -8.49 -4.58
C GLY A 402 26.92 -8.99 -4.68
N SER A 403 27.85 -8.06 -4.55
CA SER A 403 29.27 -8.32 -4.52
C SER A 403 30.02 -7.39 -3.55
N THR A 404 31.24 -7.75 -3.17
CA THR A 404 32.09 -6.90 -2.34
C THR A 404 32.82 -5.83 -3.18
N PHE A 405 32.08 -5.10 -4.02
CA PHE A 405 32.65 -4.12 -4.92
C PHE A 405 32.39 -2.69 -4.41
N PHE A 406 33.42 -2.05 -3.84
CA PHE A 406 33.38 -0.66 -3.34
C PHE A 406 32.11 -0.32 -2.52
N GLY A 407 31.82 -1.12 -1.52
CA GLY A 407 30.68 -0.96 -0.61
C GLY A 407 29.34 -1.11 -1.32
N SER A 408 28.43 -0.18 -1.13
CA SER A 408 27.06 -0.22 -1.71
C SER A 408 27.00 -0.27 -3.24
N ARG A 409 28.11 -0.03 -3.93
CA ARG A 409 28.16 -0.15 -5.39
C ARG A 409 28.07 -1.58 -5.89
N GLY A 410 28.39 -2.55 -5.04
CA GLY A 410 28.22 -3.98 -5.32
C GLY A 410 26.79 -4.50 -5.24
N GLN A 411 25.84 -3.73 -4.73
CA GLN A 411 24.42 -4.11 -4.79
C GLN A 411 23.91 -4.02 -6.23
N PHE A 412 23.42 -5.13 -6.75
CA PHE A 412 22.76 -5.14 -8.06
C PHE A 412 21.38 -4.46 -7.98
N THR A 413 21.18 -3.55 -8.87
CA THR A 413 19.87 -2.98 -9.28
C THR A 413 19.98 -2.77 -10.78
N ALA A 414 19.10 -3.31 -11.57
CA ALA A 414 19.23 -3.24 -13.02
C ALA A 414 19.18 -1.79 -13.54
N GLU A 415 20.13 -1.43 -14.39
CA GLU A 415 20.15 -0.15 -15.10
C GLU A 415 19.46 -0.26 -16.46
N ASN A 416 19.46 -1.46 -17.03
CA ASN A 416 18.77 -1.74 -18.30
C ASN A 416 18.06 -3.09 -18.23
N ALA A 417 16.91 -3.17 -18.91
CA ALA A 417 16.16 -4.40 -19.08
C ALA A 417 15.76 -4.60 -20.55
N GLU A 418 16.08 -5.75 -21.09
CA GLU A 418 15.73 -6.15 -22.45
C GLU A 418 14.85 -7.39 -22.41
N VAL A 419 13.95 -7.52 -23.40
CA VAL A 419 13.08 -8.68 -23.56
C VAL A 419 13.35 -9.31 -24.91
N ASN A 420 13.73 -10.58 -24.90
CA ASN A 420 13.94 -11.39 -26.09
C ASN A 420 13.13 -12.68 -25.98
N ASN A 421 12.02 -12.78 -26.68
CA ASN A 421 11.07 -13.91 -26.60
C ASN A 421 10.60 -14.16 -25.17
N ASN A 422 10.98 -15.29 -24.55
CA ASN A 422 10.67 -15.68 -23.19
C ASN A 422 11.78 -15.34 -22.18
N GLN A 423 12.75 -14.51 -22.58
CA GLN A 423 13.87 -14.09 -21.74
C GLN A 423 13.78 -12.61 -21.38
N ILE A 424 14.03 -12.31 -20.12
CA ILE A 424 14.24 -10.96 -19.60
C ILE A 424 15.70 -10.85 -19.17
N ILE A 425 16.42 -9.89 -19.75
CA ILE A 425 17.85 -9.68 -19.51
C ILE A 425 18.01 -8.38 -18.74
N LEU A 426 18.52 -8.47 -17.53
CA LEU A 426 18.82 -7.35 -16.64
C LEU A 426 20.32 -7.12 -16.57
N THR A 427 20.77 -5.88 -16.77
CA THR A 427 22.21 -5.55 -16.78
C THR A 427 22.53 -4.33 -15.93
N LYS A 428 23.77 -4.34 -15.38
CA LYS A 428 24.38 -3.20 -14.69
C LYS A 428 25.88 -3.24 -14.91
N SER A 429 26.50 -2.05 -15.06
CA SER A 429 27.95 -1.91 -15.09
C SER A 429 28.42 -0.83 -14.13
N VAL A 430 29.40 -1.14 -13.31
CA VAL A 430 29.94 -0.20 -12.33
C VAL A 430 31.43 -0.03 -12.58
N ASN A 431 31.87 1.21 -12.78
CA ASN A 431 33.27 1.61 -12.80
C ASN A 431 33.55 2.42 -11.52
N HIS A 432 34.59 2.05 -10.79
CA HIS A 432 35.04 2.74 -9.60
C HIS A 432 36.53 2.55 -9.36
N GLY A 433 37.12 3.45 -8.59
CA GLY A 433 38.52 3.41 -8.20
C GLY A 433 38.78 4.36 -7.03
N TYR A 434 39.99 4.86 -6.94
CA TYR A 434 40.41 5.78 -5.89
C TYR A 434 40.58 7.19 -6.45
N PHE A 435 40.32 8.19 -5.65
CA PHE A 435 40.35 9.57 -6.07
C PHE A 435 41.73 10.20 -5.74
N GLN A 436 42.37 10.77 -6.75
CA GLN A 436 43.60 11.54 -6.59
C GLN A 436 43.34 12.87 -5.80
N PRO A 437 44.37 13.55 -5.32
CA PRO A 437 44.22 14.87 -4.73
C PRO A 437 43.40 15.80 -5.62
N PHE A 438 42.72 16.74 -5.00
CA PHE A 438 41.97 17.76 -5.74
C PHE A 438 42.94 18.62 -6.59
N PRO A 439 42.54 19.09 -7.78
CA PRO A 439 43.38 19.95 -8.62
C PRO A 439 43.90 21.14 -7.85
N GLU A 440 45.20 21.43 -7.94
CA GLU A 440 45.89 22.43 -7.13
C GLU A 440 45.27 23.83 -7.29
N ASP A 441 44.88 24.16 -8.49
CA ASP A 441 44.23 25.44 -8.87
C ASP A 441 42.82 25.60 -8.29
N LYS A 442 42.22 24.53 -7.78
CA LYS A 442 40.86 24.49 -7.20
C LYS A 442 40.86 24.28 -5.69
N ILE A 443 42.00 24.12 -5.04
CA ILE A 443 42.08 23.87 -3.60
C ILE A 443 41.54 25.06 -2.82
N ILE A 444 40.56 24.82 -1.96
CA ILE A 444 39.93 25.85 -1.13
C ILE A 444 40.76 26.13 0.13
N GLY A 445 41.55 25.17 0.60
CA GLY A 445 42.51 25.35 1.70
C GLY A 445 41.92 25.37 3.11
N ASP A 446 40.61 25.15 3.30
CA ASP A 446 39.95 25.15 4.60
C ASP A 446 39.84 23.76 5.23
N GLY A 447 40.33 22.70 4.57
CA GLY A 447 40.30 21.32 5.01
C GLY A 447 38.93 20.64 4.91
N VAL A 448 37.90 21.31 4.43
CA VAL A 448 36.54 20.74 4.31
C VAL A 448 36.43 19.90 3.04
N TYR A 449 36.54 18.59 3.17
CA TYR A 449 36.57 17.62 2.07
C TYR A 449 35.34 17.73 1.14
N SER A 450 34.17 18.01 1.70
CA SER A 450 32.90 18.10 0.94
C SER A 450 32.85 19.31 -0.02
N LYS A 451 33.65 20.36 0.23
CA LYS A 451 33.77 21.51 -0.68
C LYS A 451 34.67 21.23 -1.89
N MET A 452 35.37 20.11 -1.88
CA MET A 452 36.22 19.60 -2.96
C MET A 452 35.57 18.29 -3.50
N PRO A 453 34.53 18.37 -4.34
CA PRO A 453 33.68 17.23 -4.68
C PRO A 453 34.44 16.15 -5.46
N ARG A 454 34.11 14.91 -5.19
CA ARG A 454 34.73 13.71 -5.82
C ARG A 454 34.65 13.74 -7.35
N ALA A 455 33.59 14.30 -7.92
CA ALA A 455 33.40 14.36 -9.37
C ALA A 455 34.51 15.16 -10.12
N GLU A 456 35.19 16.05 -9.41
CA GLU A 456 36.27 16.87 -9.98
C GLU A 456 37.67 16.30 -9.72
N ARG A 457 37.76 15.15 -9.05
CA ARG A 457 39.03 14.45 -8.82
C ARG A 457 39.31 13.43 -9.90
N THR A 458 40.56 13.30 -10.30
CA THR A 458 40.98 12.23 -11.21
C THR A 458 40.86 10.87 -10.53
N LEU A 459 40.26 9.92 -11.22
CA LEU A 459 40.13 8.55 -10.76
C LEU A 459 41.41 7.79 -11.08
N SER A 460 42.00 7.12 -10.08
CA SER A 460 43.12 6.20 -10.25
C SER A 460 42.68 4.75 -10.03
N GLU A 461 43.45 3.82 -10.59
CA GLU A 461 43.27 2.38 -10.45
C GLU A 461 41.81 1.93 -10.76
N PRO A 462 41.26 2.32 -11.92
CA PRO A 462 39.89 2.03 -12.23
C PRO A 462 39.63 0.52 -12.28
N GLN A 463 38.61 0.10 -11.57
CA GLN A 463 38.09 -1.27 -11.52
C GLN A 463 36.68 -1.28 -12.09
N VAL A 464 36.35 -2.35 -12.77
CA VAL A 464 35.03 -2.51 -13.42
C VAL A 464 34.40 -3.82 -13.01
N ILE A 465 33.11 -3.81 -12.75
CA ILE A 465 32.30 -5.01 -12.58
C ILE A 465 31.04 -4.91 -13.45
N HIS A 466 30.72 -6.02 -14.14
CA HIS A 466 29.54 -6.14 -15.00
C HIS A 466 28.65 -7.24 -14.47
N TYR A 467 27.38 -6.93 -14.30
CA TYR A 467 26.34 -7.88 -13.91
C TYR A 467 25.41 -8.11 -15.10
N LYS A 468 25.09 -9.36 -15.34
CA LYS A 468 24.07 -9.78 -16.28
C LYS A 468 23.25 -10.90 -15.66
N ILE A 469 21.93 -10.69 -15.56
CA ILE A 469 20.97 -11.70 -15.13
C ILE A 469 20.03 -11.96 -16.31
N THR A 470 19.96 -13.23 -16.73
CA THR A 470 19.01 -13.66 -17.76
C THR A 470 17.96 -14.54 -17.10
N ILE A 471 16.72 -14.09 -17.10
CA ILE A 471 15.57 -14.81 -16.54
C ILE A 471 14.79 -15.39 -17.69
N THR A 472 14.69 -16.71 -17.75
CA THR A 472 13.92 -17.43 -18.78
C THR A 472 12.70 -18.06 -18.13
N THR A 473 11.51 -17.71 -18.61
CA THR A 473 10.25 -18.29 -18.14
C THR A 473 9.86 -19.48 -19.01
N LEU A 474 9.73 -20.63 -18.40
CA LEU A 474 9.29 -21.88 -19.01
C LEU A 474 7.98 -22.31 -18.35
N ASP A 475 7.31 -23.31 -18.91
CA ASP A 475 6.09 -23.81 -18.26
C ASP A 475 6.43 -24.36 -16.88
N GLN A 476 5.85 -23.78 -15.81
CA GLN A 476 6.05 -24.13 -14.40
C GLN A 476 7.51 -24.12 -13.89
N LYS A 477 8.40 -23.40 -14.60
CA LYS A 477 9.82 -23.33 -14.25
C LYS A 477 10.41 -21.98 -14.61
N ILE A 478 11.28 -21.47 -13.75
CA ILE A 478 12.11 -20.30 -13.99
C ILE A 478 13.58 -20.69 -14.02
N GLN A 479 14.31 -20.25 -15.04
CA GLN A 479 15.76 -20.32 -15.08
C GLN A 479 16.34 -18.92 -14.87
N VAL A 480 17.28 -18.77 -13.95
CA VAL A 480 18.00 -17.55 -13.64
C VAL A 480 19.49 -17.77 -13.89
N ALA A 481 19.98 -17.33 -15.05
CA ALA A 481 21.39 -17.34 -15.36
C ALA A 481 22.04 -16.04 -14.86
N VAL A 482 22.99 -16.15 -13.97
CA VAL A 482 23.73 -15.04 -13.36
C VAL A 482 25.16 -15.04 -13.89
N GLU A 483 25.59 -13.92 -14.46
CA GLU A 483 26.97 -13.68 -14.87
C GLU A 483 27.49 -12.40 -14.21
N VAL A 484 28.65 -12.51 -13.51
CA VAL A 484 29.36 -11.34 -12.94
C VAL A 484 30.80 -11.41 -13.41
N THR A 485 31.25 -10.39 -14.14
CA THR A 485 32.57 -10.33 -14.77
C THR A 485 33.26 -9.00 -14.50
N GLY A 486 34.53 -8.86 -14.90
CA GLY A 486 35.34 -7.67 -14.68
C GLY A 486 36.49 -7.94 -13.72
N THR A 487 36.64 -7.11 -12.69
CA THR A 487 37.68 -7.28 -11.65
C THR A 487 37.62 -8.69 -11.08
N ALA A 488 38.75 -9.41 -11.11
CA ALA A 488 38.84 -10.79 -10.68
C ALA A 488 38.80 -10.93 -9.14
N HIS A 489 38.37 -12.10 -8.67
CA HIS A 489 38.32 -12.47 -7.23
C HIS A 489 37.42 -11.60 -6.35
N VAL A 490 36.50 -10.84 -6.92
CA VAL A 490 35.46 -10.15 -6.16
C VAL A 490 34.43 -11.19 -5.68
N LEU A 491 34.12 -11.18 -4.38
CA LEU A 491 33.12 -12.08 -3.82
C LEU A 491 31.73 -11.70 -4.31
N VAL A 492 30.94 -12.70 -4.70
CA VAL A 492 29.58 -12.58 -5.23
C VAL A 492 28.63 -13.44 -4.41
N SER A 493 27.46 -12.93 -4.13
CA SER A 493 26.38 -13.65 -3.43
C SER A 493 25.05 -13.45 -4.14
N LEU A 494 24.43 -14.56 -4.53
CA LEU A 494 23.02 -14.62 -4.94
C LEU A 494 22.20 -15.02 -3.71
N GLU A 495 21.26 -14.16 -3.30
CA GLU A 495 20.40 -14.36 -2.15
C GLU A 495 18.99 -14.74 -2.59
N MET A 496 18.44 -15.76 -1.99
CA MET A 496 17.04 -16.18 -2.10
C MET A 496 16.40 -16.09 -0.72
N ASN A 497 15.44 -15.17 -0.52
CA ASN A 497 14.77 -15.01 0.76
C ASN A 497 13.35 -15.56 0.69
N PHE A 498 13.10 -16.59 1.49
CA PHE A 498 11.80 -17.25 1.61
C PHE A 498 11.02 -16.71 2.80
N ARG A 499 9.70 -16.54 2.62
CA ARG A 499 8.79 -16.07 3.69
C ARG A 499 8.86 -17.02 4.90
N LYS A 500 8.72 -16.49 6.12
CA LYS A 500 8.67 -17.29 7.34
C LYS A 500 7.45 -18.22 7.38
N GLY A 501 7.58 -19.34 8.09
CA GLY A 501 6.51 -20.28 8.38
C GLY A 501 6.47 -21.51 7.46
N GLY A 502 7.46 -21.68 6.58
CA GLY A 502 7.74 -22.91 5.84
C GLY A 502 9.11 -23.48 6.20
N ASP A 503 9.37 -24.69 5.75
CA ASP A 503 10.56 -25.49 6.07
C ASP A 503 11.53 -25.54 4.89
N LEU A 504 12.83 -25.37 5.17
CA LEU A 504 13.90 -25.53 4.20
C LEU A 504 14.57 -26.89 4.34
N SER A 505 14.84 -27.56 3.22
CA SER A 505 15.68 -28.77 3.19
C SER A 505 16.72 -28.70 2.07
N GLY A 506 17.74 -29.56 2.12
CA GLY A 506 18.88 -29.57 1.18
C GLY A 506 19.86 -28.41 1.36
N VAL A 507 19.74 -27.61 2.42
CA VAL A 507 20.60 -26.46 2.73
C VAL A 507 21.39 -26.63 4.02
N ILE A 508 22.49 -25.88 4.19
CA ILE A 508 23.36 -25.89 5.36
C ILE A 508 23.12 -24.57 6.13
N SER A 509 22.80 -24.66 7.42
CA SER A 509 22.63 -23.47 8.27
C SER A 509 23.94 -22.70 8.44
N ASP A 510 23.85 -21.38 8.40
CA ASP A 510 24.94 -20.49 8.83
C ASP A 510 25.07 -20.54 10.36
N LYS A 511 26.24 -20.96 10.85
CA LYS A 511 26.50 -21.09 12.31
C LYS A 511 26.51 -19.72 13.01
N ASN A 512 26.73 -18.65 12.29
CA ASN A 512 26.92 -17.31 12.83
C ASN A 512 25.69 -16.43 12.74
N ARG A 513 24.67 -16.87 11.98
CA ARG A 513 23.48 -16.03 11.69
C ARG A 513 22.21 -16.87 11.65
N ALA A 514 21.26 -16.48 12.48
CA ALA A 514 19.92 -17.05 12.42
C ALA A 514 19.26 -16.79 11.06
N ASP A 515 18.42 -17.73 10.64
CA ASP A 515 17.63 -17.61 9.40
C ASP A 515 18.48 -17.41 8.13
N SER A 516 19.70 -17.93 8.16
CA SER A 516 20.67 -17.87 7.05
C SER A 516 21.19 -19.27 6.74
N TYR A 517 21.23 -19.59 5.46
CA TYR A 517 21.55 -20.92 4.96
C TYR A 517 22.38 -20.81 3.69
N PHE A 518 23.11 -21.90 3.37
CA PHE A 518 23.89 -22.03 2.14
C PHE A 518 23.42 -23.24 1.35
N LEU A 519 23.24 -23.08 0.04
CA LEU A 519 23.05 -24.20 -0.88
C LEU A 519 24.40 -24.56 -1.51
N LYS A 520 25.03 -25.61 -0.99
CA LYS A 520 26.40 -25.99 -1.37
C LYS A 520 26.45 -26.65 -2.74
N GLU A 521 25.59 -27.61 -2.96
CA GLU A 521 25.49 -28.43 -4.17
C GLU A 521 24.10 -29.04 -4.26
N GLY A 522 23.73 -29.60 -5.41
CA GLY A 522 22.43 -30.24 -5.58
C GLY A 522 21.27 -29.26 -5.46
N TRP A 523 20.15 -29.70 -4.90
CA TRP A 523 18.90 -28.98 -4.85
C TRP A 523 18.46 -28.74 -3.41
N GLY A 524 17.88 -27.56 -3.17
CA GLY A 524 17.14 -27.23 -1.97
C GLY A 524 15.64 -27.19 -2.24
N THR A 525 14.84 -27.33 -1.18
CA THR A 525 13.40 -27.15 -1.23
C THR A 525 12.94 -26.22 -0.13
N TYR A 526 11.91 -25.43 -0.42
CA TYR A 526 11.14 -24.69 0.56
C TYR A 526 9.70 -25.16 0.49
N THR A 527 9.19 -25.69 1.61
CA THR A 527 7.84 -26.27 1.72
C THR A 527 7.00 -25.43 2.66
N LYS A 528 5.81 -25.06 2.21
CA LYS A 528 4.80 -24.40 3.04
C LYS A 528 3.42 -25.02 2.73
N ASP A 529 2.78 -25.55 3.76
CA ASP A 529 1.56 -26.36 3.62
C ASP A 529 1.79 -27.47 2.56
N ASP A 530 0.95 -27.57 1.54
CA ASP A 530 1.09 -28.55 0.45
C ASP A 530 1.94 -28.04 -0.74
N SER A 531 2.48 -26.83 -0.64
CA SER A 531 3.19 -26.18 -1.76
C SER A 531 4.70 -26.27 -1.57
N VAL A 532 5.42 -26.58 -2.67
CA VAL A 532 6.87 -26.75 -2.67
C VAL A 532 7.51 -25.91 -3.77
N ILE A 533 8.51 -25.13 -3.41
CA ILE A 533 9.46 -24.50 -4.34
C ILE A 533 10.75 -25.28 -4.26
N THR A 534 11.20 -25.83 -5.40
CA THR A 534 12.48 -26.50 -5.54
C THR A 534 13.46 -25.57 -6.26
N PHE A 535 14.68 -25.45 -5.81
CA PHE A 535 15.67 -24.54 -6.36
C PHE A 535 17.08 -25.17 -6.35
N GLY A 536 17.84 -24.90 -7.40
CA GLY A 536 19.18 -25.45 -7.56
C GLY A 536 19.69 -25.40 -9.01
N PRO A 537 20.88 -25.92 -9.28
CA PRO A 537 21.85 -26.49 -8.32
C PRO A 537 22.50 -25.44 -7.43
N GLY A 538 23.08 -25.90 -6.31
CA GLY A 538 23.84 -25.05 -5.41
C GLY A 538 25.28 -24.79 -5.88
N LYS A 539 25.90 -23.77 -5.29
CA LYS A 539 27.33 -23.45 -5.41
C LYS A 539 27.79 -22.68 -4.18
N ILE A 540 28.94 -23.08 -3.60
CA ILE A 540 29.56 -22.38 -2.48
C ILE A 540 31.08 -22.37 -2.61
N GLU A 541 31.65 -21.19 -2.78
CA GLU A 541 33.08 -20.95 -2.79
C GLU A 541 33.53 -20.14 -1.56
N HIS A 542 32.61 -19.47 -0.87
CA HIS A 542 32.80 -18.81 0.41
C HIS A 542 31.49 -18.78 1.21
N GLN A 543 31.60 -18.57 2.54
CA GLN A 543 30.42 -18.55 3.44
C GLN A 543 30.09 -17.14 3.97
N TRP A 544 30.35 -16.12 3.21
CA TRP A 544 30.01 -14.76 3.59
C TRP A 544 28.61 -14.38 3.06
N GLY A 545 27.59 -14.54 3.89
CA GLY A 545 26.26 -14.00 3.67
C GLY A 545 26.17 -12.56 4.17
N ASN A 546 25.23 -11.76 3.64
CA ASN A 546 25.01 -10.36 4.01
C ASN A 546 26.28 -9.50 3.89
N MET A 547 26.82 -9.40 2.69
CA MET A 547 28.06 -8.67 2.41
C MET A 547 27.92 -7.18 2.73
N ARG A 548 29.03 -6.56 3.10
CA ARG A 548 29.08 -5.12 3.34
C ARG A 548 28.63 -4.33 2.09
N GLY A 549 27.70 -3.41 2.29
CA GLY A 549 27.17 -2.57 1.22
C GLY A 549 25.92 -3.11 0.54
N MET A 550 25.52 -4.35 0.82
CA MET A 550 24.20 -4.84 0.46
C MET A 550 23.11 -4.25 1.37
N HIS A 551 21.92 -4.10 0.83
CA HIS A 551 20.74 -3.74 1.61
C HIS A 551 20.47 -4.79 2.69
N GLU A 552 19.88 -4.37 3.79
CA GLU A 552 19.44 -5.29 4.85
C GLU A 552 18.50 -6.34 4.26
N LYS A 553 18.69 -7.61 4.62
CA LYS A 553 17.86 -8.71 4.10
C LYS A 553 16.42 -8.57 4.62
N PRO A 554 15.40 -8.91 3.81
CA PRO A 554 14.02 -9.00 4.28
C PRO A 554 13.87 -10.01 5.42
N TYR A 555 12.87 -9.80 6.27
CA TYR A 555 12.52 -10.79 7.28
C TYR A 555 12.09 -12.11 6.62
N GLY A 556 12.81 -13.19 6.88
CA GLY A 556 12.57 -14.48 6.22
C GLY A 556 13.76 -15.43 6.37
N ASN A 557 13.68 -16.58 5.74
CA ASN A 557 14.77 -17.56 5.64
C ASN A 557 15.59 -17.28 4.38
N THR A 558 16.86 -16.91 4.51
CA THR A 558 17.71 -16.57 3.36
C THR A 558 18.67 -17.69 3.01
N VAL A 559 18.64 -18.15 1.77
CA VAL A 559 19.57 -19.12 1.20
C VAL A 559 20.54 -18.40 0.27
N TYR A 560 21.83 -18.68 0.43
CA TYR A 560 22.93 -18.08 -0.33
C TYR A 560 23.57 -19.07 -1.30
N ILE A 561 23.85 -18.59 -2.52
CA ILE A 561 24.73 -19.22 -3.51
C ILE A 561 25.89 -18.27 -3.74
N ASN A 562 27.11 -18.69 -3.43
CA ASN A 562 28.27 -17.83 -3.30
C ASN A 562 29.43 -18.25 -4.20
N GLY A 563 30.14 -17.27 -4.76
CA GLY A 563 31.36 -17.50 -5.53
C GLY A 563 32.20 -16.24 -5.71
N HIS A 564 33.12 -16.30 -6.65
CA HIS A 564 34.04 -15.19 -6.98
C HIS A 564 33.95 -14.86 -8.47
N THR A 565 34.26 -13.61 -8.80
CA THR A 565 34.39 -13.22 -10.22
C THR A 565 35.62 -13.86 -10.87
N PRO A 566 35.54 -14.33 -12.13
CA PRO A 566 34.33 -14.37 -12.96
C PRO A 566 33.33 -15.40 -12.45
N PHE A 567 32.12 -14.95 -12.12
CA PHE A 567 31.06 -15.79 -11.59
C PHE A 567 30.03 -16.11 -12.68
N LYS A 568 29.76 -17.41 -12.85
CA LYS A 568 28.67 -17.89 -13.70
C LYS A 568 27.89 -18.95 -12.98
N HIS A 569 26.58 -18.81 -12.96
CA HIS A 569 25.69 -19.77 -12.33
C HIS A 569 24.33 -19.80 -13.01
N LEU A 570 23.81 -21.00 -13.24
CA LEU A 570 22.46 -21.21 -13.74
C LEU A 570 21.63 -21.83 -12.61
N LEU A 571 20.69 -21.08 -12.08
CA LEU A 571 19.75 -21.53 -11.09
C LEU A 571 18.41 -21.85 -11.75
N GLU A 572 17.82 -22.97 -11.38
CA GLU A 572 16.45 -23.34 -11.76
C GLU A 572 15.56 -23.32 -10.54
N ILE A 573 14.31 -22.87 -10.73
CA ILE A 573 13.27 -22.80 -9.70
C ILE A 573 11.99 -23.40 -10.27
N ASN A 574 11.43 -24.40 -9.57
CA ASN A 574 10.27 -25.17 -10.01
C ASN A 574 9.14 -25.11 -8.98
#